data_586defe98ad97a67ed711646de4d9b8e
#
_entry.id   586defe98ad97a67ed711646de4d9b8e
#
_cell.length_a   1.000
_cell.length_b   1.000
_cell.length_c   1.000
_cell.angle_alpha   90.00
_cell.angle_beta   90.00
_cell.angle_gamma   90.00
#
_symmetry.space_group_name_H-M   'P 1'
#
loop_
_entity.id
_entity.type
_entity.pdbx_description
1 polymer ?
#
loop_
_entity_poly.entity_id
_entity_poly.type
_entity_poly.pdbx_seq_one_letter_code
_entity_poly.pdbx_strand_id
1 'polypeptide(L)'
;MLSPGDKVTHPEFGPGTIVKLLGGTAVVNFFGDDLDVQTELLSVIGELHAQVPDRTLENISRDKISFRAAFEAINIGVAPPDCSQLIDLTIRSGELKKRVSGWLEGAPHKGLCKVVFGYYGSGKSHMLKFTRCMALEAGWAVAYLEFDPKAADPAKPHLVYQNLMAALEFPCREDGHQAEGFMGFIKEVRDNWAKKNLRNNPVFKSNPWFSSAFEILLKYPHMPDVDEEYRDACLWLAGNHNSFQTINALGRDKGLKVKVPRMPVTKETADIYVQHLVVINALCKQLGYKGVAIILDEAEHVRGYNVRRKERANNFFELLARSAHLPSPDDDEPAMNDHDKIVPRYWEEGPHFALLVGLTQADTFLDSTVPLRDACLFLRSEGDRVLLANPSRDDYATWCYRFLKKFCSFYPLEMRLIESEQAISQVVSCLAMSYPTSPDGITLRNLTKLAGLVPSILLSHPDISLEELLGHLRTTSSDYLGSALPWE
;
A
#
# COMPACT_ATOMS: atom_id res chain seq x y z
N MET A 1 -44.10 -22.16 -17.57
CA MET A 1 -44.36 -21.18 -18.66
C MET A 1 -43.71 -19.86 -18.24
N LEU A 2 -42.94 -19.27 -19.13
CA LEU A 2 -42.32 -17.96 -18.84
C LEU A 2 -43.39 -16.86 -18.80
N SER A 3 -43.24 -15.91 -17.89
CA SER A 3 -44.16 -14.78 -17.70
C SER A 3 -43.37 -13.45 -17.51
N PRO A 4 -43.96 -12.32 -17.90
CA PRO A 4 -43.34 -11.01 -17.55
C PRO A 4 -43.14 -10.89 -16.06
N GLY A 5 -41.95 -10.43 -15.64
CA GLY A 5 -41.52 -10.38 -14.27
C GLY A 5 -40.68 -11.57 -13.79
N ASP A 6 -40.66 -12.67 -14.55
CA ASP A 6 -39.82 -13.82 -14.20
C ASP A 6 -38.35 -13.45 -14.31
N LYS A 7 -37.57 -13.89 -13.33
CA LYS A 7 -36.11 -13.83 -13.37
C LYS A 7 -35.60 -15.01 -14.17
N VAL A 8 -34.76 -14.72 -15.14
CA VAL A 8 -34.19 -15.70 -16.07
C VAL A 8 -32.69 -15.52 -16.19
N THR A 9 -32.02 -16.58 -16.65
CA THR A 9 -30.61 -16.46 -17.06
C THR A 9 -30.47 -16.82 -18.53
N HIS A 10 -29.63 -16.08 -19.24
CA HIS A 10 -29.23 -16.31 -20.60
C HIS A 10 -27.75 -16.74 -20.64
N PRO A 11 -27.35 -17.73 -21.47
CA PRO A 11 -25.99 -18.24 -21.52
C PRO A 11 -24.93 -17.17 -21.80
N GLU A 12 -25.26 -16.15 -22.60
CA GLU A 12 -24.36 -15.12 -23.05
C GLU A 12 -24.50 -13.82 -22.23
N PHE A 13 -25.72 -13.44 -21.83
CA PHE A 13 -26.00 -12.16 -21.17
C PHE A 13 -26.18 -12.29 -19.64
N GLY A 14 -26.16 -13.49 -19.09
CA GLY A 14 -26.30 -13.71 -17.65
C GLY A 14 -27.74 -13.51 -17.13
N PRO A 15 -27.92 -13.12 -15.86
CA PRO A 15 -29.25 -12.98 -15.24
C PRO A 15 -29.97 -11.72 -15.73
N GLY A 16 -31.27 -11.86 -15.97
CA GLY A 16 -32.14 -10.77 -16.39
C GLY A 16 -33.57 -10.94 -15.89
N THR A 17 -34.44 -9.98 -16.21
CA THR A 17 -35.88 -10.05 -15.88
C THR A 17 -36.70 -9.88 -17.13
N ILE A 18 -37.66 -10.77 -17.36
CA ILE A 18 -38.55 -10.70 -18.52
C ILE A 18 -39.45 -9.47 -18.40
N VAL A 19 -39.34 -8.58 -19.40
CA VAL A 19 -40.19 -7.38 -19.49
C VAL A 19 -41.44 -7.71 -20.28
N LYS A 20 -41.31 -8.46 -21.38
CA LYS A 20 -42.44 -8.84 -22.29
C LYS A 20 -42.15 -10.12 -23.02
N LEU A 21 -43.19 -10.87 -23.32
CA LEU A 21 -43.14 -12.06 -24.18
C LEU A 21 -43.78 -11.77 -25.53
N LEU A 22 -43.14 -12.20 -26.64
CA LEU A 22 -43.52 -11.95 -28.01
C LEU A 22 -43.45 -13.30 -28.81
N GLY A 23 -44.38 -14.21 -28.53
CA GLY A 23 -44.37 -15.53 -29.19
C GLY A 23 -43.12 -16.33 -28.76
N GLY A 24 -42.24 -16.66 -29.72
CA GLY A 24 -41.00 -17.42 -29.47
C GLY A 24 -39.82 -16.57 -28.94
N THR A 25 -40.01 -15.26 -28.72
CA THR A 25 -38.98 -14.33 -28.17
C THR A 25 -39.48 -13.66 -26.92
N ALA A 26 -38.53 -13.19 -26.09
CA ALA A 26 -38.82 -12.40 -24.91
C ALA A 26 -37.95 -11.15 -24.93
N VAL A 27 -38.52 -10.02 -24.54
CA VAL A 27 -37.75 -8.83 -24.17
C VAL A 27 -37.28 -9.03 -22.72
N VAL A 28 -35.99 -9.08 -22.50
CA VAL A 28 -35.39 -9.30 -21.18
C VAL A 28 -34.50 -8.12 -20.84
N ASN A 29 -34.70 -7.57 -19.66
CA ASN A 29 -33.82 -6.52 -19.13
C ASN A 29 -32.59 -7.17 -18.50
N PHE A 30 -31.43 -6.92 -19.08
CA PHE A 30 -30.12 -7.30 -18.55
C PHE A 30 -29.36 -6.05 -18.12
N PHE A 31 -29.19 -5.85 -16.82
CA PHE A 31 -28.41 -4.72 -16.24
C PHE A 31 -28.88 -3.32 -16.67
N GLY A 32 -30.13 -3.15 -17.06
CA GLY A 32 -30.70 -1.87 -17.47
C GLY A 32 -31.00 -1.77 -18.97
N ASP A 33 -30.50 -2.69 -19.79
CA ASP A 33 -30.73 -2.74 -21.22
C ASP A 33 -31.77 -3.82 -21.58
N ASP A 34 -32.74 -3.46 -22.37
CA ASP A 34 -33.79 -4.37 -22.86
C ASP A 34 -33.35 -5.03 -24.18
N LEU A 35 -33.17 -6.34 -24.16
CA LEU A 35 -32.73 -7.13 -25.32
C LEU A 35 -33.80 -8.15 -25.72
N ASP A 36 -34.01 -8.32 -27.05
CA ASP A 36 -34.83 -9.37 -27.62
C ASP A 36 -34.03 -10.66 -27.66
N VAL A 37 -34.45 -11.68 -26.93
CA VAL A 37 -33.81 -13.00 -26.89
C VAL A 37 -34.81 -14.14 -27.17
N GLN A 38 -34.31 -15.26 -27.72
CA GLN A 38 -35.13 -16.42 -27.94
C GLN A 38 -35.48 -17.09 -26.61
N THR A 39 -36.77 -17.41 -26.41
CA THR A 39 -37.26 -17.99 -25.14
C THR A 39 -36.65 -19.37 -24.86
N GLU A 40 -36.17 -20.08 -25.88
CA GLU A 40 -35.48 -21.36 -25.74
C GLU A 40 -34.13 -21.28 -25.07
N LEU A 41 -33.51 -20.10 -25.12
CA LEU A 41 -32.21 -19.82 -24.46
C LEU A 41 -32.34 -19.34 -23.02
N LEU A 42 -33.57 -19.10 -22.56
CA LEU A 42 -33.84 -18.63 -21.22
C LEU A 42 -34.11 -19.79 -20.27
N SER A 43 -33.31 -19.91 -19.25
CA SER A 43 -33.62 -20.74 -18.09
C SER A 43 -34.28 -19.88 -17.04
N VAL A 44 -35.48 -20.22 -16.58
CA VAL A 44 -36.07 -19.56 -15.41
C VAL A 44 -35.10 -19.76 -14.25
N ILE A 45 -34.69 -18.68 -13.63
CA ILE A 45 -34.12 -18.74 -12.30
C ILE A 45 -35.32 -19.09 -11.42
N GLY A 46 -35.77 -20.35 -11.54
CA GLY A 46 -36.70 -20.92 -10.60
C GLY A 46 -36.05 -20.72 -9.23
N GLU A 47 -36.89 -20.52 -8.21
CA GLU A 47 -36.49 -20.87 -6.89
C GLU A 47 -35.88 -22.27 -6.95
N LEU A 48 -34.60 -22.36 -7.21
CA LEU A 48 -33.80 -23.42 -6.74
C LEU A 48 -33.90 -23.27 -5.20
N HIS A 49 -35.01 -23.79 -4.67
CA HIS A 49 -34.99 -24.55 -3.45
C HIS A 49 -34.12 -25.80 -3.68
N ALA A 50 -32.92 -25.64 -4.21
CA ALA A 50 -31.82 -26.35 -3.65
C ALA A 50 -31.96 -25.95 -2.18
N GLN A 51 -32.25 -26.91 -1.31
CA GLN A 51 -31.98 -26.83 0.08
C GLN A 51 -30.47 -26.52 0.18
N VAL A 52 -30.12 -25.25 -0.09
CA VAL A 52 -29.02 -24.60 0.57
C VAL A 52 -29.43 -24.82 2.03
N PRO A 53 -28.74 -25.69 2.78
CA PRO A 53 -29.02 -25.85 4.18
C PRO A 53 -29.09 -24.41 4.66
N ASP A 54 -30.15 -24.09 5.39
CA ASP A 54 -30.40 -22.77 5.96
C ASP A 54 -29.15 -22.41 6.77
N ARG A 55 -28.09 -22.05 6.06
CA ARG A 55 -26.96 -21.34 6.58
C ARG A 55 -27.55 -19.97 6.80
N THR A 56 -28.28 -19.84 7.91
CA THR A 56 -28.40 -18.56 8.59
C THR A 56 -27.11 -17.84 8.24
N LEU A 57 -27.20 -16.65 7.69
CA LEU A 57 -26.07 -15.75 7.53
C LEU A 57 -25.53 -15.53 8.95
N GLU A 58 -24.94 -16.60 9.50
CA GLU A 58 -24.12 -16.54 10.71
C GLU A 58 -23.22 -15.38 10.44
N ASN A 59 -23.25 -14.42 11.32
CA ASN A 59 -22.37 -13.25 11.32
C ASN A 59 -21.00 -13.70 10.87
N ILE A 60 -20.76 -13.60 9.54
CA ILE A 60 -19.45 -13.94 8.98
C ILE A 60 -18.53 -12.98 9.68
N SER A 61 -17.74 -13.48 10.61
CA SER A 61 -16.93 -12.61 11.45
C SER A 61 -16.04 -11.77 10.53
N ARG A 62 -15.89 -10.50 10.85
CA ARG A 62 -15.01 -9.60 10.11
C ARG A 62 -13.62 -10.24 9.90
N ASP A 63 -13.17 -11.00 10.89
CA ASP A 63 -11.91 -11.76 10.85
C ASP A 63 -11.90 -12.84 9.77
N LYS A 64 -13.02 -13.54 9.55
CA LYS A 64 -13.11 -14.56 8.50
C LYS A 64 -13.04 -13.94 7.10
N ILE A 65 -13.67 -12.79 6.89
CA ILE A 65 -13.60 -12.04 5.64
C ILE A 65 -12.17 -11.55 5.40
N SER A 66 -11.56 -10.93 6.41
CA SER A 66 -10.18 -10.44 6.37
C SER A 66 -9.19 -11.57 6.09
N PHE A 67 -9.35 -12.72 6.75
CA PHE A 67 -8.52 -13.90 6.50
C PHE A 67 -8.71 -14.46 5.09
N ARG A 68 -9.95 -14.49 4.57
CA ARG A 68 -10.21 -14.93 3.20
C ARG A 68 -9.51 -14.04 2.16
N ALA A 69 -9.60 -12.74 2.32
CA ALA A 69 -8.88 -11.78 1.46
C ALA A 69 -7.36 -11.96 1.54
N ALA A 70 -6.83 -12.23 2.75
CA ALA A 70 -5.40 -12.52 2.92
C ALA A 70 -4.99 -13.82 2.22
N PHE A 71 -5.80 -14.87 2.30
CA PHE A 71 -5.57 -16.12 1.62
C PHE A 71 -5.54 -15.96 0.09
N GLU A 72 -6.49 -15.23 -0.47
CA GLU A 72 -6.54 -14.95 -1.91
C GLU A 72 -5.32 -14.17 -2.36
N ALA A 73 -4.89 -13.17 -1.57
CA ALA A 73 -3.67 -12.42 -1.83
C ALA A 73 -2.42 -13.33 -1.85
N ILE A 74 -2.29 -14.24 -0.90
CA ILE A 74 -1.18 -15.21 -0.84
C ILE A 74 -1.18 -16.12 -2.07
N ASN A 75 -2.35 -16.61 -2.51
CA ASN A 75 -2.48 -17.47 -3.68
C ASN A 75 -2.00 -16.80 -4.97
N ILE A 76 -2.22 -15.50 -5.13
CA ILE A 76 -1.70 -14.75 -6.27
C ILE A 76 -0.29 -14.19 -6.03
N GLY A 77 0.27 -14.42 -4.86
CA GLY A 77 1.65 -14.03 -4.50
C GLY A 77 1.80 -12.55 -4.20
N VAL A 78 0.78 -11.91 -3.63
CA VAL A 78 0.84 -10.52 -3.13
C VAL A 78 0.68 -10.49 -1.61
N ALA A 79 1.10 -9.40 -0.99
CA ALA A 79 0.97 -9.22 0.45
C ALA A 79 -0.51 -9.03 0.84
N PRO A 80 -0.97 -9.64 1.95
CA PRO A 80 -2.30 -9.43 2.49
C PRO A 80 -2.64 -7.94 2.65
N PRO A 81 -3.87 -7.52 2.34
CA PRO A 81 -4.27 -6.11 2.44
C PRO A 81 -4.50 -5.64 3.88
N ASP A 82 -4.97 -6.52 4.73
CA ASP A 82 -5.26 -6.24 6.15
C ASP A 82 -4.00 -6.37 7.01
N CYS A 83 -3.76 -5.37 7.87
CA CYS A 83 -2.55 -5.31 8.69
C CYS A 83 -2.44 -6.47 9.69
N SER A 84 -3.53 -6.87 10.34
CA SER A 84 -3.49 -7.96 11.31
C SER A 84 -3.12 -9.27 10.64
N GLN A 85 -3.74 -9.57 9.50
CA GLN A 85 -3.45 -10.77 8.71
C GLN A 85 -2.04 -10.73 8.10
N LEU A 86 -1.61 -9.57 7.62
CA LEU A 86 -0.26 -9.40 7.10
C LEU A 86 0.78 -9.72 8.17
N ILE A 87 0.63 -9.16 9.36
CA ILE A 87 1.55 -9.37 10.48
C ILE A 87 1.55 -10.84 10.94
N ASP A 88 0.36 -11.43 11.08
CA ASP A 88 0.22 -12.80 11.52
C ASP A 88 0.77 -13.82 10.52
N LEU A 89 0.60 -13.56 9.23
CA LEU A 89 1.03 -14.43 8.14
C LEU A 89 2.43 -14.09 7.61
N THR A 90 3.22 -13.28 8.33
CA THR A 90 4.61 -12.99 7.99
C THR A 90 5.55 -14.08 8.50
N ILE A 91 6.45 -14.55 7.65
CA ILE A 91 7.53 -15.45 8.04
C ILE A 91 8.47 -14.68 8.98
N ARG A 92 8.87 -15.31 10.10
CA ARG A 92 9.68 -14.68 11.17
C ARG A 92 9.05 -13.40 11.73
N SER A 93 7.72 -13.33 11.81
CA SER A 93 7.02 -12.11 12.25
C SER A 93 7.53 -11.53 13.57
N GLY A 94 7.90 -12.37 14.55
CA GLY A 94 8.42 -11.92 15.84
C GLY A 94 9.77 -11.19 15.75
N GLU A 95 10.70 -11.71 14.94
CA GLU A 95 11.99 -11.05 14.69
C GLU A 95 11.80 -9.74 13.94
N LEU A 96 10.93 -9.76 12.92
CA LEU A 96 10.66 -8.60 12.11
C LEU A 96 9.94 -7.50 12.90
N LYS A 97 8.97 -7.84 13.74
CA LYS A 97 8.34 -6.92 14.69
C LYS A 97 9.39 -6.22 15.56
N LYS A 98 10.26 -6.98 16.20
CA LYS A 98 11.31 -6.44 17.08
C LYS A 98 12.22 -5.48 16.33
N ARG A 99 12.63 -5.84 15.11
CA ARG A 99 13.51 -5.01 14.26
C ARG A 99 12.83 -3.69 13.88
N VAL A 100 11.62 -3.76 13.34
CA VAL A 100 10.87 -2.58 12.88
C VAL A 100 10.49 -1.68 14.05
N SER A 101 10.04 -2.24 15.19
CA SER A 101 9.77 -1.44 16.39
C SER A 101 11.00 -0.66 16.84
N GLY A 102 12.18 -1.30 16.87
CA GLY A 102 13.43 -0.62 17.22
C GLY A 102 13.80 0.52 16.26
N TRP A 103 13.50 0.39 14.98
CA TRP A 103 13.66 1.47 14.00
C TRP A 103 12.72 2.65 14.29
N LEU A 104 11.42 2.35 14.46
CA LEU A 104 10.40 3.38 14.67
C LEU A 104 10.56 4.12 16.00
N GLU A 105 10.97 3.43 17.07
CA GLU A 105 11.25 4.04 18.36
C GLU A 105 12.46 4.98 18.31
N GLY A 106 13.49 4.63 17.55
CA GLY A 106 14.68 5.45 17.38
C GLY A 106 14.50 6.64 16.42
N ALA A 107 13.56 6.55 15.49
CA ALA A 107 13.37 7.50 14.39
C ALA A 107 13.21 8.98 14.82
N PRO A 108 12.44 9.33 15.87
CA PRO A 108 12.25 10.72 16.25
C PRO A 108 13.54 11.45 16.67
N HIS A 109 14.54 10.69 17.13
CA HIS A 109 15.78 11.23 17.72
C HIS A 109 17.01 11.01 16.84
N LYS A 110 17.06 9.88 16.12
CA LYS A 110 18.23 9.47 15.34
C LYS A 110 18.03 9.62 13.84
N GLY A 111 16.80 9.93 13.42
CA GLY A 111 16.39 9.78 12.04
C GLY A 111 16.17 8.30 11.65
N LEU A 112 15.49 8.09 10.56
CA LEU A 112 15.28 6.77 9.98
C LEU A 112 15.28 6.90 8.46
N CYS A 113 16.35 6.39 7.84
CA CYS A 113 16.42 6.17 6.41
C CYS A 113 16.90 4.73 6.19
N LYS A 114 16.06 3.87 5.62
CA LYS A 114 16.40 2.48 5.33
C LYS A 114 16.16 2.16 3.87
N VAL A 115 17.10 1.45 3.26
CA VAL A 115 16.92 0.89 1.93
C VAL A 115 16.84 -0.62 2.03
N VAL A 116 15.69 -1.18 1.62
CA VAL A 116 15.39 -2.60 1.65
C VAL A 116 15.75 -3.19 0.29
N PHE A 117 16.77 -4.03 0.27
CA PHE A 117 17.26 -4.74 -0.90
C PHE A 117 16.80 -6.18 -0.90
N GLY A 118 16.46 -6.69 -2.07
CA GLY A 118 16.16 -8.10 -2.26
C GLY A 118 15.87 -8.41 -3.72
N TYR A 119 16.02 -9.65 -4.12
CA TYR A 119 15.66 -10.12 -5.45
C TYR A 119 14.16 -10.03 -5.69
N TYR A 120 13.76 -10.14 -6.96
CA TYR A 120 12.35 -10.22 -7.30
C TYR A 120 11.70 -11.40 -6.56
N GLY A 121 10.56 -11.15 -5.91
CA GLY A 121 9.83 -12.17 -5.13
C GLY A 121 10.45 -12.54 -3.77
N SER A 122 11.48 -11.83 -3.30
CA SER A 122 12.10 -12.03 -1.98
C SER A 122 11.27 -11.50 -0.81
N GLY A 123 10.16 -10.80 -1.07
CA GLY A 123 9.30 -10.23 -0.04
C GLY A 123 9.55 -8.76 0.30
N LYS A 124 10.25 -7.99 -0.55
CA LYS A 124 10.46 -6.54 -0.33
C LYS A 124 9.17 -5.78 -0.06
N SER A 125 8.23 -5.82 -1.00
CA SER A 125 6.92 -5.16 -0.85
C SER A 125 6.16 -5.65 0.38
N HIS A 126 6.30 -6.93 0.72
CA HIS A 126 5.74 -7.49 1.96
C HIS A 126 6.38 -6.86 3.20
N MET A 127 7.71 -6.75 3.25
CA MET A 127 8.44 -6.08 4.33
C MET A 127 8.04 -4.62 4.47
N LEU A 128 7.91 -3.89 3.36
CA LEU A 128 7.52 -2.50 3.36
C LEU A 128 6.07 -2.31 3.84
N LYS A 129 5.14 -3.15 3.37
CA LYS A 129 3.74 -3.17 3.84
C LYS A 129 3.64 -3.59 5.31
N PHE A 130 4.47 -4.53 5.76
CA PHE A 130 4.60 -4.88 7.17
C PHE A 130 5.06 -3.67 8.01
N THR A 131 6.07 -2.95 7.54
CA THR A 131 6.55 -1.73 8.21
C THR A 131 5.49 -0.64 8.25
N ARG A 132 4.69 -0.48 7.17
CA ARG A 132 3.51 0.41 7.15
C ARG A 132 2.55 0.08 8.29
N CYS A 133 2.20 -1.19 8.45
CA CYS A 133 1.29 -1.63 9.51
C CYS A 133 1.86 -1.36 10.91
N MET A 134 3.12 -1.71 11.13
CA MET A 134 3.81 -1.45 12.39
C MET A 134 3.91 0.06 12.70
N ALA A 135 4.13 0.90 11.69
CA ALA A 135 4.20 2.34 11.86
C ALA A 135 2.82 2.93 12.25
N LEU A 136 1.72 2.48 11.63
CA LEU A 136 0.37 2.86 12.02
C LEU A 136 0.08 2.43 13.47
N GLU A 137 0.39 1.18 13.85
CA GLU A 137 0.23 0.70 15.24
C GLU A 137 1.07 1.53 16.24
N ALA A 138 2.25 1.98 15.83
CA ALA A 138 3.13 2.81 16.66
C ALA A 138 2.73 4.30 16.71
N GLY A 139 1.65 4.72 16.05
CA GLY A 139 1.14 6.09 16.09
C GLY A 139 1.74 7.03 15.02
N TRP A 140 2.36 6.49 13.97
CA TRP A 140 2.84 7.27 12.84
C TRP A 140 1.75 7.45 11.78
N ALA A 141 1.68 8.62 11.17
CA ALA A 141 1.02 8.76 9.88
C ALA A 141 1.90 8.11 8.80
N VAL A 142 1.31 7.42 7.83
CA VAL A 142 2.07 6.67 6.83
C VAL A 142 1.62 7.03 5.41
N ALA A 143 2.57 7.27 4.53
CA ALA A 143 2.35 7.37 3.10
C ALA A 143 3.14 6.25 2.39
N TYR A 144 2.44 5.25 1.87
CA TYR A 144 3.01 4.15 1.09
C TYR A 144 2.76 4.39 -0.39
N LEU A 145 3.82 4.35 -1.20
CA LEU A 145 3.75 4.60 -2.62
C LEU A 145 4.59 3.59 -3.41
N GLU A 146 4.00 2.97 -4.41
CA GLU A 146 4.70 2.22 -5.45
C GLU A 146 5.01 3.17 -6.61
N PHE A 147 6.28 3.26 -7.01
CA PHE A 147 6.65 4.11 -8.14
C PHE A 147 6.13 3.54 -9.44
N ASP A 148 5.58 4.42 -10.25
CA ASP A 148 5.16 4.15 -11.61
C ASP A 148 5.73 5.24 -12.54
N PRO A 149 6.38 4.88 -13.66
CA PRO A 149 7.00 5.85 -14.56
C PRO A 149 6.05 6.91 -15.15
N LYS A 150 4.73 6.68 -15.09
CA LYS A 150 3.70 7.59 -15.60
C LYS A 150 2.99 8.34 -14.48
N ALA A 151 2.50 7.62 -13.48
CA ALA A 151 1.66 8.17 -12.43
C ALA A 151 2.46 8.74 -11.25
N ALA A 152 3.58 8.11 -10.87
CA ALA A 152 4.39 8.49 -9.71
C ALA A 152 5.89 8.56 -10.08
N ASP A 153 6.22 9.46 -10.99
CA ASP A 153 7.57 9.64 -11.53
C ASP A 153 8.44 10.49 -10.60
N PRO A 154 9.51 9.94 -9.97
CA PRO A 154 10.37 10.71 -9.08
C PRO A 154 11.14 11.84 -9.78
N ALA A 155 11.27 11.82 -11.11
CA ALA A 155 11.77 12.97 -11.87
C ALA A 155 10.75 14.11 -12.00
N LYS A 156 9.55 13.92 -11.44
CA LYS A 156 8.45 14.91 -11.36
C LYS A 156 7.93 14.95 -9.91
N PRO A 157 8.64 15.58 -8.99
CA PRO A 157 8.34 15.57 -7.56
C PRO A 157 6.89 15.92 -7.21
N HIS A 158 6.24 16.78 -8.00
CA HIS A 158 4.83 17.14 -7.81
C HIS A 158 3.88 15.94 -7.95
N LEU A 159 4.14 15.01 -8.89
CA LEU A 159 3.34 13.80 -9.03
C LEU A 159 3.55 12.84 -7.86
N VAL A 160 4.79 12.70 -7.41
CA VAL A 160 5.09 11.88 -6.23
C VAL A 160 4.41 12.44 -4.99
N TYR A 161 4.52 13.76 -4.77
CA TYR A 161 3.86 14.42 -3.64
C TYR A 161 2.34 14.23 -3.70
N GLN A 162 1.71 14.45 -4.86
CA GLN A 162 0.27 14.25 -5.03
C GLN A 162 -0.17 12.82 -4.68
N ASN A 163 0.58 11.82 -5.15
CA ASN A 163 0.29 10.43 -4.85
C ASN A 163 0.54 10.08 -3.36
N LEU A 164 1.58 10.64 -2.74
CA LEU A 164 1.82 10.47 -1.31
C LEU A 164 0.68 11.06 -0.47
N MET A 165 0.15 12.22 -0.86
CA MET A 165 -1.00 12.81 -0.17
C MET A 165 -2.28 11.99 -0.35
N ALA A 166 -2.49 11.42 -1.52
CA ALA A 166 -3.61 10.51 -1.78
C ALA A 166 -3.50 9.19 -0.99
N ALA A 167 -2.26 8.73 -0.74
CA ALA A 167 -1.96 7.50 0.00
C ALA A 167 -1.73 7.71 1.51
N LEU A 168 -1.93 8.94 2.02
CA LEU A 168 -1.65 9.25 3.42
C LEU A 168 -2.71 8.63 4.35
N GLU A 169 -2.25 7.82 5.27
CA GLU A 169 -3.07 7.10 6.25
C GLU A 169 -2.68 7.53 7.67
N PHE A 170 -3.65 7.55 8.55
CA PHE A 170 -3.45 7.92 9.94
C PHE A 170 -3.82 6.77 10.87
N PRO A 171 -3.10 6.62 12.01
CA PRO A 171 -3.46 5.65 13.03
C PRO A 171 -4.79 6.02 13.69
N CYS A 172 -5.52 5.01 14.15
CA CYS A 172 -6.60 5.23 15.11
C CYS A 172 -5.99 5.66 16.45
N ARG A 173 -6.43 6.77 16.98
CA ARG A 173 -5.93 7.31 18.26
C ARG A 173 -6.66 6.66 19.44
N GLU A 174 -6.11 6.83 20.65
CA GLU A 174 -6.69 6.30 21.89
C GLU A 174 -8.13 6.82 22.16
N ASP A 175 -8.43 8.01 21.68
CA ASP A 175 -9.78 8.61 21.76
C ASP A 175 -10.76 8.09 20.69
N GLY A 176 -10.32 7.12 19.87
CA GLY A 176 -11.10 6.55 18.78
C GLY A 176 -11.16 7.41 17.53
N HIS A 177 -10.50 8.59 17.52
CA HIS A 177 -10.44 9.47 16.36
C HIS A 177 -9.38 8.97 15.37
N GLN A 178 -9.76 8.93 14.09
CA GLN A 178 -8.84 8.66 12.98
C GLN A 178 -9.11 9.67 11.87
N ALA A 179 -8.05 10.35 11.41
CA ALA A 179 -8.16 11.24 10.26
C ALA A 179 -8.36 10.40 8.99
N GLU A 180 -9.36 10.75 8.18
CA GLU A 180 -9.65 10.07 6.93
C GLU A 180 -8.82 10.69 5.79
N GLY A 181 -7.61 10.18 5.58
CA GLY A 181 -6.69 10.64 4.55
C GLY A 181 -6.28 12.10 4.73
N PHE A 182 -5.74 12.69 3.67
CA PHE A 182 -5.23 14.06 3.70
C PHE A 182 -6.31 15.10 4.02
N MET A 183 -7.52 14.92 3.53
CA MET A 183 -8.65 15.85 3.80
C MET A 183 -9.01 15.86 5.29
N GLY A 184 -9.12 14.67 5.91
CA GLY A 184 -9.37 14.55 7.34
C GLY A 184 -8.25 15.18 8.17
N PHE A 185 -7.00 15.04 7.74
CA PHE A 185 -5.85 15.70 8.35
C PHE A 185 -5.94 17.22 8.30
N ILE A 186 -6.26 17.82 7.16
CA ILE A 186 -6.42 19.28 7.04
C ILE A 186 -7.54 19.79 7.96
N LYS A 187 -8.63 19.03 8.06
CA LYS A 187 -9.71 19.31 9.02
C LYS A 187 -9.19 19.28 10.46
N GLU A 188 -8.44 18.25 10.84
CA GLU A 188 -7.87 18.13 12.18
C GLU A 188 -6.90 19.27 12.49
N VAL A 189 -6.03 19.67 11.55
CA VAL A 189 -5.14 20.82 11.66
C VAL A 189 -5.96 22.09 11.93
N ARG A 190 -7.02 22.33 11.19
CA ARG A 190 -7.89 23.50 11.35
C ARG A 190 -8.56 23.52 12.73
N ASP A 191 -9.15 22.38 13.12
CA ASP A 191 -9.92 22.29 14.39
C ASP A 191 -9.02 22.43 15.63
N ASN A 192 -7.74 22.12 15.49
CA ASN A 192 -6.73 22.26 16.54
C ASN A 192 -5.83 23.51 16.39
N TRP A 193 -6.10 24.38 15.41
CA TRP A 193 -5.23 25.50 15.03
C TRP A 193 -4.83 26.38 16.20
N ALA A 194 -5.79 26.87 16.95
CA ALA A 194 -5.53 27.72 18.11
C ALA A 194 -5.08 26.90 19.33
N LYS A 195 -5.74 25.76 19.60
CA LYS A 195 -5.47 24.92 20.77
C LYS A 195 -4.03 24.42 20.81
N LYS A 196 -3.50 24.02 19.67
CA LYS A 196 -2.14 23.47 19.52
C LYS A 196 -1.12 24.52 19.08
N ASN A 197 -1.53 25.79 18.95
CA ASN A 197 -0.67 26.89 18.52
C ASN A 197 0.08 26.61 17.19
N LEU A 198 -0.59 25.94 16.26
CA LEU A 198 0.00 25.47 15.00
C LEU A 198 0.55 26.63 14.15
N ARG A 199 -0.06 27.81 14.26
CA ARG A 199 0.37 29.03 13.58
C ARG A 199 1.84 29.39 13.89
N ASN A 200 2.33 29.07 15.07
CA ASN A 200 3.67 29.43 15.51
C ASN A 200 4.76 28.40 15.19
N ASN A 201 4.38 27.31 14.53
CA ASN A 201 5.34 26.33 14.02
C ASN A 201 6.31 27.01 13.02
N PRO A 202 7.63 27.03 13.26
CA PRO A 202 8.58 27.72 12.40
C PRO A 202 8.63 27.14 10.99
N VAL A 203 8.57 25.81 10.88
CA VAL A 203 8.57 25.09 9.60
C VAL A 203 7.32 25.42 8.77
N PHE A 204 6.16 25.51 9.43
CA PHE A 204 4.93 25.93 8.78
C PHE A 204 5.00 27.39 8.29
N LYS A 205 5.50 28.30 9.13
CA LYS A 205 5.64 29.72 8.78
C LYS A 205 6.58 29.96 7.62
N SER A 206 7.65 29.18 7.51
CA SER A 206 8.63 29.29 6.44
C SER A 206 8.12 28.80 5.07
N ASN A 207 6.97 28.12 5.04
CA ASN A 207 6.37 27.63 3.81
C ASN A 207 5.25 28.58 3.34
N PRO A 208 5.48 29.38 2.28
CA PRO A 208 4.51 30.39 1.85
C PRO A 208 3.23 29.78 1.25
N TRP A 209 3.28 28.54 0.73
CA TRP A 209 2.12 27.87 0.16
C TRP A 209 1.15 27.45 1.27
N PHE A 210 1.65 26.70 2.27
CA PHE A 210 0.83 26.25 3.39
C PHE A 210 0.33 27.42 4.24
N SER A 211 1.20 28.36 4.60
CA SER A 211 0.81 29.49 5.46
C SER A 211 -0.28 30.35 4.81
N SER A 212 -0.12 30.70 3.52
CA SER A 212 -1.13 31.50 2.81
C SER A 212 -2.44 30.74 2.60
N ALA A 213 -2.37 29.45 2.26
CA ALA A 213 -3.56 28.63 2.09
C ALA A 213 -4.37 28.47 3.39
N PHE A 214 -3.68 28.22 4.50
CA PHE A 214 -4.35 28.11 5.80
C PHE A 214 -4.95 29.43 6.28
N GLU A 215 -4.38 30.59 5.98
CA GLU A 215 -5.01 31.89 6.27
C GLU A 215 -6.38 32.00 5.60
N ILE A 216 -6.53 31.43 4.40
CA ILE A 216 -7.80 31.37 3.67
C ILE A 216 -8.74 30.34 4.30
N LEU A 217 -8.27 29.08 4.44
CA LEU A 217 -9.08 27.96 4.93
C LEU A 217 -9.68 28.21 6.32
N LEU A 218 -8.93 28.88 7.22
CA LEU A 218 -9.41 29.23 8.57
C LEU A 218 -10.57 30.22 8.59
N LYS A 219 -10.84 30.93 7.48
CA LYS A 219 -11.99 31.84 7.34
C LYS A 219 -13.27 31.16 6.88
N TYR A 220 -13.17 29.88 6.51
CA TYR A 220 -14.32 29.07 6.13
C TYR A 220 -14.74 28.22 7.33
N PRO A 221 -15.92 28.48 7.91
CA PRO A 221 -16.34 27.80 9.14
C PRO A 221 -16.81 26.36 8.93
N HIS A 222 -16.95 25.88 7.69
CA HIS A 222 -17.71 24.66 7.40
C HIS A 222 -17.00 23.59 6.54
N MET A 223 -17.55 22.50 6.68
CA MET A 223 -17.37 21.09 6.42
C MET A 223 -16.90 20.76 5.00
N PRO A 224 -15.83 19.95 4.86
CA PRO A 224 -15.30 19.50 3.57
C PRO A 224 -16.32 18.67 2.75
N ASP A 225 -17.38 18.18 3.36
CA ASP A 225 -18.36 17.30 2.70
C ASP A 225 -19.46 18.05 1.94
N VAL A 226 -19.58 19.37 2.15
CA VAL A 226 -20.67 20.20 1.59
C VAL A 226 -20.18 21.38 0.76
N ASP A 227 -18.91 21.77 0.90
CA ASP A 227 -18.34 22.94 0.25
C ASP A 227 -17.29 22.50 -0.78
N GLU A 228 -17.69 22.49 -2.07
CA GLU A 228 -16.83 22.12 -3.19
C GLU A 228 -15.56 22.98 -3.26
N GLU A 229 -15.69 24.27 -2.95
CA GLU A 229 -14.59 25.23 -2.98
C GLU A 229 -13.56 24.95 -1.86
N TYR A 230 -14.05 24.59 -0.65
CA TYR A 230 -13.17 24.18 0.43
C TYR A 230 -12.41 22.89 0.08
N ARG A 231 -13.11 21.92 -0.50
CA ARG A 231 -12.54 20.67 -1.00
C ARG A 231 -11.44 20.96 -2.03
N ASP A 232 -11.68 21.85 -2.98
CA ASP A 232 -10.72 22.25 -3.99
C ASP A 232 -9.47 22.89 -3.39
N ALA A 233 -9.62 23.72 -2.36
CA ALA A 233 -8.49 24.32 -1.65
C ALA A 233 -7.65 23.25 -0.92
N CYS A 234 -8.27 22.25 -0.33
CA CYS A 234 -7.56 21.11 0.28
C CYS A 234 -6.87 20.24 -0.79
N LEU A 235 -7.53 19.97 -1.92
CA LEU A 235 -6.95 19.26 -3.05
C LEU A 235 -5.74 19.99 -3.63
N TRP A 236 -5.80 21.33 -3.66
CA TRP A 236 -4.65 22.14 -4.08
C TRP A 236 -3.45 21.93 -3.13
N LEU A 237 -3.66 21.91 -1.80
CA LEU A 237 -2.61 21.60 -0.83
C LEU A 237 -2.06 20.18 -1.00
N ALA A 238 -2.89 19.25 -1.47
CA ALA A 238 -2.48 17.89 -1.84
C ALA A 238 -1.72 17.82 -3.17
N GLY A 239 -1.46 18.96 -3.85
CA GLY A 239 -0.72 19.02 -5.11
C GLY A 239 -1.57 19.01 -6.36
N ASN A 240 -2.90 19.16 -6.26
CA ASN A 240 -3.76 19.30 -7.43
C ASN A 240 -3.70 20.74 -7.98
N HIS A 241 -2.95 20.92 -9.05
CA HIS A 241 -2.68 22.23 -9.62
C HIS A 241 -3.90 22.90 -10.27
N ASN A 242 -4.94 22.15 -10.61
CA ASN A 242 -6.15 22.67 -11.25
C ASN A 242 -6.96 23.59 -10.32
N SER A 243 -6.81 23.41 -9.01
CA SER A 243 -7.54 24.18 -7.98
C SER A 243 -6.88 25.51 -7.57
N PHE A 244 -5.81 25.95 -8.27
CA PHE A 244 -5.09 27.19 -7.94
C PHE A 244 -5.96 28.46 -8.03
N GLN A 245 -6.80 28.54 -9.06
CA GLN A 245 -7.67 29.71 -9.26
C GLN A 245 -8.74 29.76 -8.16
N THR A 246 -9.29 28.62 -7.80
CA THR A 246 -10.32 28.48 -6.77
C THR A 246 -9.81 28.98 -5.42
N ILE A 247 -8.65 28.52 -4.94
CA ILE A 247 -8.15 28.97 -3.62
C ILE A 247 -7.91 30.49 -3.55
N ASN A 248 -7.42 31.10 -4.63
CA ASN A 248 -7.24 32.55 -4.67
C ASN A 248 -8.57 33.31 -4.81
N ALA A 249 -9.60 32.73 -5.45
CA ALA A 249 -10.95 33.27 -5.47
C ALA A 249 -11.57 33.28 -4.09
N LEU A 250 -11.49 32.14 -3.36
CA LEU A 250 -11.92 32.02 -1.97
C LEU A 250 -11.33 33.10 -1.06
N GLY A 251 -10.02 33.38 -1.21
CA GLY A 251 -9.35 34.44 -0.46
C GLY A 251 -9.97 35.82 -0.74
N ARG A 252 -10.24 36.14 -2.02
CA ARG A 252 -10.85 37.42 -2.43
C ARG A 252 -12.28 37.57 -1.90
N ASP A 253 -13.08 36.52 -1.99
CA ASP A 253 -14.49 36.53 -1.53
C ASP A 253 -14.61 36.79 -0.04
N LYS A 254 -13.62 36.38 0.74
CA LYS A 254 -13.50 36.70 2.19
C LYS A 254 -12.79 38.04 2.47
N GLY A 255 -12.49 38.83 1.45
CA GLY A 255 -11.83 40.12 1.60
C GLY A 255 -10.39 40.02 2.11
N LEU A 256 -9.74 38.87 1.97
CA LEU A 256 -8.37 38.66 2.39
C LEU A 256 -7.40 39.24 1.35
N LYS A 257 -6.37 39.94 1.85
CA LYS A 257 -5.26 40.44 1.03
C LYS A 257 -4.21 39.37 0.72
N VAL A 258 -4.44 38.14 1.22
CA VAL A 258 -3.53 37.01 1.04
C VAL A 258 -3.63 36.48 -0.39
N LYS A 259 -2.48 36.27 -1.01
CA LYS A 259 -2.38 35.62 -2.31
C LYS A 259 -1.52 34.39 -2.17
N VAL A 260 -2.10 33.23 -2.44
CA VAL A 260 -1.37 31.97 -2.44
C VAL A 260 -0.45 31.92 -3.66
N PRO A 261 0.85 31.63 -3.50
CA PRO A 261 1.77 31.46 -4.61
C PRO A 261 1.36 30.28 -5.49
N ARG A 262 1.63 30.33 -6.79
CA ARG A 262 1.41 29.17 -7.67
C ARG A 262 2.39 28.06 -7.30
N MET A 263 1.89 26.84 -7.11
CA MET A 263 2.78 25.68 -6.97
C MET A 263 3.49 25.41 -8.30
N PRO A 264 4.83 25.33 -8.29
CA PRO A 264 5.56 25.08 -9.52
C PRO A 264 5.40 23.61 -9.94
N VAL A 265 5.23 23.42 -11.25
CA VAL A 265 5.16 22.10 -11.91
C VAL A 265 6.35 21.86 -12.82
N THR A 266 7.34 22.73 -12.74
CA THR A 266 8.56 22.65 -13.54
C THR A 266 9.48 21.54 -13.06
N LYS A 267 10.52 21.29 -13.83
CA LYS A 267 11.36 20.12 -13.70
C LYS A 267 12.23 20.09 -12.43
N GLU A 268 12.43 21.24 -11.80
CA GLU A 268 13.38 21.46 -10.71
C GLU A 268 12.64 21.97 -9.46
N THR A 269 11.85 21.07 -8.86
CA THR A 269 10.95 21.40 -7.74
C THR A 269 11.05 20.41 -6.58
N ALA A 270 12.10 19.62 -6.55
CA ALA A 270 12.29 18.60 -5.52
C ALA A 270 12.32 19.20 -4.10
N ASP A 271 13.05 20.30 -3.96
CA ASP A 271 13.18 21.09 -2.73
C ASP A 271 11.83 21.55 -2.17
N ILE A 272 10.95 22.08 -3.03
CA ILE A 272 9.63 22.59 -2.63
C ILE A 272 8.73 21.44 -2.12
N TYR A 273 8.66 20.35 -2.88
CA TYR A 273 7.75 19.25 -2.51
C TYR A 273 8.26 18.44 -1.32
N VAL A 274 9.58 18.32 -1.14
CA VAL A 274 10.14 17.73 0.07
C VAL A 274 9.91 18.65 1.27
N GLN A 275 10.01 19.97 1.13
CA GLN A 275 9.63 20.90 2.20
C GLN A 275 8.14 20.77 2.56
N HIS A 276 7.26 20.55 1.60
CA HIS A 276 5.84 20.29 1.91
C HIS A 276 5.67 19.05 2.78
N LEU A 277 6.40 17.98 2.52
CA LEU A 277 6.41 16.78 3.37
C LEU A 277 6.96 17.08 4.79
N VAL A 278 7.97 17.92 4.89
CA VAL A 278 8.51 18.39 6.18
C VAL A 278 7.45 19.18 6.95
N VAL A 279 6.70 20.07 6.31
CA VAL A 279 5.59 20.81 6.94
C VAL A 279 4.50 19.85 7.46
N ILE A 280 4.09 18.89 6.64
CA ILE A 280 3.08 17.91 7.03
C ILE A 280 3.56 17.11 8.25
N ASN A 281 4.81 16.65 8.24
CA ASN A 281 5.39 15.97 9.38
C ASN A 281 5.42 16.84 10.64
N ALA A 282 5.80 18.11 10.54
CA ALA A 282 5.82 19.04 11.66
C ALA A 282 4.43 19.25 12.26
N LEU A 283 3.40 19.38 11.41
CA LEU A 283 2.00 19.48 11.84
C LEU A 283 1.51 18.16 12.47
N CYS A 284 1.85 17.01 11.90
CA CYS A 284 1.54 15.71 12.49
C CYS A 284 2.12 15.58 13.90
N LYS A 285 3.41 15.90 14.09
CA LYS A 285 4.04 15.85 15.42
C LYS A 285 3.32 16.78 16.42
N GLN A 286 2.97 17.98 16.01
CA GLN A 286 2.29 18.94 16.87
C GLN A 286 0.84 18.53 17.21
N LEU A 287 0.18 17.79 16.33
CA LEU A 287 -1.12 17.18 16.59
C LEU A 287 -1.05 15.98 17.54
N GLY A 288 0.12 15.40 17.74
CA GLY A 288 0.35 14.29 18.65
C GLY A 288 0.63 12.94 17.97
N TYR A 289 0.73 12.91 16.64
CA TYR A 289 1.28 11.76 15.93
C TYR A 289 2.80 11.68 16.16
N LYS A 290 3.39 10.51 16.00
CA LYS A 290 4.87 10.33 16.11
C LYS A 290 5.63 11.04 14.98
N GLY A 291 4.99 11.29 13.88
CA GLY A 291 5.50 11.91 12.66
C GLY A 291 4.90 11.24 11.43
N VAL A 292 5.56 11.42 10.29
CA VAL A 292 5.20 10.78 9.02
C VAL A 292 6.25 9.75 8.65
N ALA A 293 5.83 8.54 8.28
CA ALA A 293 6.67 7.53 7.66
C ALA A 293 6.36 7.46 6.15
N ILE A 294 7.36 7.76 5.33
CA ILE A 294 7.29 7.71 3.87
C ILE A 294 7.89 6.38 3.43
N ILE A 295 7.12 5.56 2.74
CA ILE A 295 7.53 4.24 2.29
C ILE A 295 7.38 4.18 0.78
N LEU A 296 8.50 4.01 0.08
CA LEU A 296 8.59 4.02 -1.37
C LEU A 296 8.99 2.64 -1.87
N ASP A 297 8.18 2.03 -2.72
CA ASP A 297 8.46 0.73 -3.33
C ASP A 297 8.75 0.88 -4.82
N GLU A 298 9.38 -0.13 -5.43
CA GLU A 298 9.68 -0.21 -6.86
C GLU A 298 10.59 0.96 -7.36
N ALA A 299 11.47 1.49 -6.51
CA ALA A 299 12.32 2.64 -6.85
C ALA A 299 13.31 2.34 -8.01
N GLU A 300 13.52 1.08 -8.35
CA GLU A 300 14.31 0.65 -9.50
C GLU A 300 13.77 1.08 -10.86
N HIS A 301 12.52 1.48 -10.98
CA HIS A 301 11.96 2.00 -12.25
C HIS A 301 12.76 3.17 -12.82
N VAL A 302 13.49 3.90 -11.99
CA VAL A 302 14.39 4.98 -12.42
C VAL A 302 15.52 4.53 -13.35
N ARG A 303 15.83 3.23 -13.39
CA ARG A 303 16.88 2.67 -14.26
C ARG A 303 16.67 2.98 -15.75
N GLY A 304 15.43 2.87 -16.20
CA GLY A 304 15.07 3.12 -17.59
C GLY A 304 15.09 4.59 -18.01
N TYR A 305 15.43 5.52 -17.10
CA TYR A 305 15.39 6.93 -17.39
C TYR A 305 16.62 7.39 -18.19
N ASN A 306 16.47 8.40 -19.04
CA ASN A 306 17.60 9.10 -19.62
C ASN A 306 18.36 9.94 -18.55
N VAL A 307 19.58 10.35 -18.86
CA VAL A 307 20.50 11.03 -17.92
C VAL A 307 19.81 12.19 -17.17
N ARG A 308 19.19 13.13 -17.88
CA ARG A 308 18.53 14.30 -17.24
C ARG A 308 17.37 13.92 -16.33
N ARG A 309 16.61 12.89 -16.68
CA ARG A 309 15.50 12.41 -15.85
C ARG A 309 16.04 11.69 -14.60
N LYS A 310 17.16 10.96 -14.76
CA LYS A 310 17.88 10.34 -13.63
C LYS A 310 18.38 11.36 -12.63
N GLU A 311 19.05 12.41 -13.11
CA GLU A 311 19.58 13.50 -12.28
C GLU A 311 18.48 14.14 -11.41
N ARG A 312 17.28 14.38 -11.98
CA ARG A 312 16.15 14.93 -11.23
C ARG A 312 15.59 13.96 -10.19
N ALA A 313 15.46 12.69 -10.57
CA ALA A 313 15.02 11.66 -9.63
C ALA A 313 16.02 11.52 -8.47
N ASN A 314 17.31 11.57 -8.76
CA ASN A 314 18.37 11.55 -7.75
C ASN A 314 18.29 12.72 -6.80
N ASN A 315 18.16 13.93 -7.31
CA ASN A 315 18.02 15.12 -6.48
C ASN A 315 16.81 14.99 -5.52
N PHE A 316 15.70 14.44 -6.01
CA PHE A 316 14.53 14.20 -5.18
C PHE A 316 14.80 13.18 -4.07
N PHE A 317 15.42 12.03 -4.41
CA PHE A 317 15.79 11.02 -3.40
C PHE A 317 16.84 11.53 -2.41
N GLU A 318 17.80 12.31 -2.88
CA GLU A 318 18.80 12.95 -2.05
C GLU A 318 18.16 13.82 -0.98
N LEU A 319 17.30 14.74 -1.38
CA LEU A 319 16.62 15.65 -0.45
C LEU A 319 15.71 14.91 0.53
N LEU A 320 15.01 13.84 0.09
CA LEU A 320 14.26 12.96 0.98
C LEU A 320 15.16 12.30 2.02
N ALA A 321 16.28 11.70 1.59
CA ALA A 321 17.20 11.01 2.49
C ALA A 321 17.84 11.99 3.50
N ARG A 322 18.29 13.15 3.07
CA ARG A 322 18.82 14.21 3.94
C ARG A 322 17.79 14.65 4.99
N SER A 323 16.52 14.78 4.59
CA SER A 323 15.44 15.15 5.51
C SER A 323 15.08 14.06 6.51
N ALA A 324 15.43 12.80 6.22
CA ALA A 324 15.21 11.66 7.10
C ALA A 324 16.37 11.36 8.05
N HIS A 325 17.53 11.95 7.82
CA HIS A 325 18.72 11.82 8.66
C HIS A 325 18.92 13.04 9.58
N LEU A 326 19.72 12.85 10.62
CA LEU A 326 20.32 13.97 11.32
C LEU A 326 21.35 14.66 10.39
N PRO A 327 21.46 16.01 10.42
CA PRO A 327 22.51 16.71 9.71
C PRO A 327 23.91 16.20 10.10
N SER A 328 24.82 16.13 9.13
CA SER A 328 26.23 15.85 9.38
C SER A 328 27.11 16.98 8.83
N PRO A 329 28.19 17.34 9.54
CA PRO A 329 29.14 18.34 9.05
C PRO A 329 29.80 17.93 7.71
N ASP A 330 29.85 16.63 7.43
CA ASP A 330 30.46 16.07 6.22
C ASP A 330 29.49 15.98 5.05
N ASP A 331 28.22 16.44 5.23
CA ASP A 331 27.26 16.45 4.13
C ASP A 331 27.61 17.57 3.15
N ASP A 332 27.91 17.21 1.92
CA ASP A 332 28.05 18.18 0.83
C ASP A 332 26.74 18.97 0.64
N GLU A 333 26.82 20.21 0.20
CA GLU A 333 25.62 20.96 -0.15
C GLU A 333 24.88 20.27 -1.31
N PRO A 334 23.56 19.98 -1.18
CA PRO A 334 22.81 19.43 -2.29
C PRO A 334 22.76 20.45 -3.44
N ALA A 335 22.67 19.94 -4.68
CA ALA A 335 22.44 20.80 -5.84
C ALA A 335 21.11 21.54 -5.66
N MET A 336 21.17 22.81 -5.30
CA MET A 336 20.00 23.66 -5.12
C MET A 336 19.57 24.26 -6.44
N ASN A 337 18.27 24.37 -6.59
CA ASN A 337 17.66 25.03 -7.72
C ASN A 337 17.49 26.54 -7.45
N ASP A 338 17.09 27.33 -8.44
CA ASP A 338 16.87 28.79 -8.32
C ASP A 338 15.83 29.23 -7.24
N HIS A 339 15.32 28.26 -6.45
CA HIS A 339 14.32 28.46 -5.40
C HIS A 339 14.90 28.76 -4.00
N ASP A 340 16.21 28.80 -3.84
CA ASP A 340 16.92 29.00 -2.56
C ASP A 340 16.43 30.22 -1.74
N LYS A 341 15.85 31.21 -2.43
CA LYS A 341 15.30 32.40 -1.77
C LYS A 341 13.90 32.16 -1.17
N ILE A 342 13.21 31.09 -1.58
CA ILE A 342 11.82 30.83 -1.23
C ILE A 342 11.74 29.65 -0.24
N VAL A 343 12.63 28.69 -0.39
CA VAL A 343 12.65 27.45 0.39
C VAL A 343 13.85 27.46 1.33
N PRO A 344 13.65 27.47 2.66
CA PRO A 344 14.76 27.41 3.62
C PRO A 344 15.46 26.05 3.54
N ARG A 345 16.69 25.98 4.02
CA ARG A 345 17.50 24.76 4.12
C ARG A 345 16.98 23.86 5.25
N TYR A 346 15.75 23.34 5.11
CA TYR A 346 15.05 22.55 6.12
C TYR A 346 15.79 21.26 6.52
N TRP A 347 16.60 20.70 5.61
CA TRP A 347 17.40 19.49 5.89
C TRP A 347 18.50 19.70 6.91
N GLU A 348 18.89 20.93 7.21
CA GLU A 348 19.86 21.27 8.26
C GLU A 348 19.27 21.12 9.67
N GLU A 349 17.94 21.06 9.80
CA GLU A 349 17.21 20.95 11.06
C GLU A 349 16.70 19.54 11.36
N GLY A 350 16.98 18.55 10.46
CA GLY A 350 16.43 17.19 10.54
C GLY A 350 16.74 16.44 11.85
N PRO A 351 16.21 15.21 12.06
CA PRO A 351 15.38 14.46 11.11
C PRO A 351 13.93 14.89 11.13
N HIS A 352 13.33 14.98 9.95
CA HIS A 352 11.94 15.40 9.82
C HIS A 352 10.97 14.23 9.80
N PHE A 353 11.20 13.22 8.98
CA PHE A 353 10.30 12.08 8.80
C PHE A 353 11.10 10.76 8.70
N ALA A 354 10.41 9.63 8.81
CA ALA A 354 10.99 8.32 8.55
C ALA A 354 10.90 8.00 7.05
N LEU A 355 11.96 7.44 6.45
CA LEU A 355 12.03 7.08 5.05
C LEU A 355 12.44 5.62 4.89
N LEU A 356 11.66 4.85 4.13
CA LEU A 356 12.03 3.51 3.69
C LEU A 356 11.89 3.42 2.18
N VAL A 357 12.88 2.82 1.53
CA VAL A 357 12.91 2.67 0.07
C VAL A 357 13.16 1.22 -0.29
N GLY A 358 12.30 0.61 -1.11
CA GLY A 358 12.46 -0.73 -1.66
C GLY A 358 13.20 -0.72 -2.98
N LEU A 359 14.21 -1.59 -3.11
CA LEU A 359 15.01 -1.76 -4.32
C LEU A 359 15.21 -3.22 -4.66
N THR A 360 14.95 -3.55 -5.92
CA THR A 360 15.30 -4.87 -6.44
C THR A 360 16.80 -4.95 -6.65
N GLN A 361 17.45 -5.94 -6.03
CA GLN A 361 18.84 -6.25 -6.23
C GLN A 361 19.00 -6.94 -7.58
N ALA A 362 19.85 -6.40 -8.45
CA ALA A 362 20.37 -7.12 -9.61
C ALA A 362 21.88 -7.20 -9.46
N ASP A 363 22.50 -8.28 -9.95
CA ASP A 363 23.93 -8.54 -9.79
C ASP A 363 24.82 -7.43 -10.40
N THR A 364 24.29 -6.72 -11.40
CA THR A 364 24.91 -5.54 -12.03
C THR A 364 24.66 -4.22 -11.28
N PHE A 365 23.93 -4.25 -10.17
CA PHE A 365 23.46 -3.05 -9.50
C PHE A 365 24.52 -2.33 -8.66
N LEU A 366 25.47 -3.08 -8.17
CA LEU A 366 26.53 -2.53 -7.33
C LEU A 366 27.62 -1.81 -8.13
N ASP A 367 27.71 -2.06 -9.45
CA ASP A 367 28.86 -1.63 -10.24
C ASP A 367 28.63 -0.50 -11.24
N SER A 368 27.39 -0.18 -11.63
CA SER A 368 27.25 0.82 -12.69
C SER A 368 26.07 1.76 -12.52
N THR A 369 26.36 3.03 -12.41
CA THR A 369 25.52 4.18 -12.83
C THR A 369 24.11 4.23 -12.28
N VAL A 370 23.91 3.91 -11.02
CA VAL A 370 22.59 3.92 -10.44
C VAL A 370 22.31 5.27 -9.81
N PRO A 371 21.21 5.92 -10.19
CA PRO A 371 20.72 7.12 -9.52
C PRO A 371 20.61 6.99 -8.01
N LEU A 372 20.24 5.80 -7.55
CA LEU A 372 20.16 5.45 -6.13
C LEU A 372 21.53 5.11 -5.51
N ARG A 373 22.62 4.99 -6.29
CA ARG A 373 23.95 4.92 -5.71
C ARG A 373 24.24 6.19 -4.92
N ASP A 374 23.88 7.35 -5.46
CA ASP A 374 24.07 8.63 -4.81
C ASP A 374 23.07 8.79 -3.64
N ALA A 375 21.82 8.38 -3.79
CA ALA A 375 20.89 8.27 -2.66
C ALA A 375 21.33 7.20 -1.65
N CYS A 376 21.94 6.09 -2.09
CA CYS A 376 22.56 5.10 -1.21
C CYS A 376 23.86 5.60 -0.56
N LEU A 377 24.56 6.58 -1.14
CA LEU A 377 25.69 7.27 -0.49
C LEU A 377 25.23 8.07 0.74
N PHE A 378 23.97 8.47 0.80
CA PHE A 378 23.37 9.10 1.99
C PHE A 378 22.95 8.08 3.06
N LEU A 379 23.06 6.78 2.79
CA LEU A 379 23.00 5.77 3.84
C LEU A 379 24.29 5.86 4.67
N ARG A 380 24.17 6.43 5.85
CA ARG A 380 25.30 6.78 6.73
C ARG A 380 25.93 5.58 7.42
N SER A 381 25.26 4.43 7.41
CA SER A 381 25.75 3.21 8.06
C SER A 381 25.36 1.96 7.27
N GLU A 382 26.13 0.87 7.47
CA GLU A 382 25.73 -0.44 6.94
C GLU A 382 24.35 -0.87 7.47
N GLY A 383 23.98 -0.47 8.69
CA GLY A 383 22.67 -0.74 9.29
C GLY A 383 21.50 -0.06 8.58
N ASP A 384 21.77 0.89 7.66
CA ASP A 384 20.72 1.52 6.83
C ASP A 384 20.41 0.69 5.59
N ARG A 385 21.27 -0.25 5.23
CA ARG A 385 21.05 -1.25 4.19
C ARG A 385 20.41 -2.48 4.80
N VAL A 386 19.22 -2.82 4.36
CA VAL A 386 18.48 -3.99 4.82
C VAL A 386 18.44 -5.01 3.70
N LEU A 387 19.32 -6.00 3.80
CA LEU A 387 19.29 -7.15 2.88
C LEU A 387 18.24 -8.13 3.37
N LEU A 388 17.32 -8.49 2.49
CA LEU A 388 16.34 -9.55 2.77
C LEU A 388 17.00 -10.90 2.48
N ALA A 389 17.32 -11.60 3.56
CA ALA A 389 17.74 -12.99 3.48
C ALA A 389 16.53 -13.89 3.24
N ASN A 390 16.69 -14.89 2.37
CA ASN A 390 15.70 -15.93 2.22
C ASN A 390 15.47 -16.63 3.57
N PRO A 391 14.22 -16.97 3.93
CA PRO A 391 13.95 -17.75 5.13
C PRO A 391 14.62 -19.13 5.01
N SER A 392 14.94 -19.74 6.13
CA SER A 392 15.38 -21.13 6.15
C SER A 392 14.22 -22.09 5.83
N ARG A 393 14.54 -23.33 5.53
CA ARG A 393 13.54 -24.40 5.40
C ARG A 393 12.67 -24.55 6.64
N ASP A 394 13.26 -24.41 7.81
CA ASP A 394 12.55 -24.52 9.09
C ASP A 394 11.62 -23.33 9.34
N ASP A 395 12.04 -22.13 8.95
CA ASP A 395 11.18 -20.95 9.00
C ASP A 395 9.95 -21.10 8.09
N TYR A 396 10.17 -21.65 6.89
CA TYR A 396 9.09 -21.90 5.94
C TYR A 396 8.15 -23.00 6.48
N ALA A 397 8.68 -24.10 7.00
CA ALA A 397 7.87 -25.15 7.61
C ALA A 397 7.03 -24.62 8.80
N THR A 398 7.65 -23.84 9.68
CA THR A 398 6.96 -23.21 10.81
C THR A 398 5.84 -22.28 10.33
N TRP A 399 6.09 -21.52 9.27
CA TRP A 399 5.08 -20.65 8.67
C TRP A 399 3.94 -21.45 8.04
N CYS A 400 4.23 -22.51 7.26
CA CYS A 400 3.22 -23.40 6.68
C CYS A 400 2.31 -23.99 7.76
N TYR A 401 2.89 -24.47 8.86
CA TYR A 401 2.13 -25.01 9.98
C TYR A 401 1.15 -23.97 10.55
N ARG A 402 1.62 -22.77 10.86
CA ARG A 402 0.77 -21.69 11.39
C ARG A 402 -0.32 -21.29 10.40
N PHE A 403 0.02 -21.15 9.12
CA PHE A 403 -0.90 -20.79 8.04
C PHE A 403 -2.02 -21.83 7.93
N LEU A 404 -1.69 -23.13 7.83
CA LEU A 404 -2.66 -24.19 7.70
C LEU A 404 -3.51 -24.34 8.98
N LYS A 405 -2.92 -24.22 10.14
CA LYS A 405 -3.65 -24.27 11.42
C LYS A 405 -4.66 -23.12 11.55
N LYS A 406 -4.28 -21.93 11.12
CA LYS A 406 -5.19 -20.79 11.05
C LYS A 406 -6.31 -21.03 10.05
N PHE A 407 -6.00 -21.67 8.93
CA PHE A 407 -7.02 -22.05 7.95
C PHE A 407 -8.02 -23.05 8.52
N CYS A 408 -7.55 -24.08 9.24
CA CYS A 408 -8.42 -25.03 9.93
C CYS A 408 -9.37 -24.35 10.94
N SER A 409 -8.92 -23.30 11.62
CA SER A 409 -9.77 -22.57 12.57
C SER A 409 -10.93 -21.79 11.93
N PHE A 410 -10.77 -21.33 10.69
CA PHE A 410 -11.81 -20.61 9.96
C PHE A 410 -12.70 -21.51 9.07
N TYR A 411 -12.18 -22.67 8.67
CA TYR A 411 -12.83 -23.63 7.76
C TYR A 411 -12.74 -25.06 8.29
N PRO A 412 -13.27 -25.34 9.49
CA PRO A 412 -13.07 -26.64 10.14
C PRO A 412 -13.70 -27.81 9.36
N LEU A 413 -14.83 -27.60 8.68
CA LEU A 413 -15.50 -28.67 7.91
C LEU A 413 -14.71 -29.02 6.65
N GLU A 414 -14.23 -28.03 5.93
CA GLU A 414 -13.49 -28.18 4.68
C GLU A 414 -12.06 -28.72 4.95
N MET A 415 -11.50 -28.38 6.11
CA MET A 415 -10.14 -28.73 6.49
C MET A 415 -10.03 -29.96 7.40
N ARG A 416 -11.13 -30.71 7.61
CA ARG A 416 -11.19 -31.91 8.49
C ARG A 416 -10.08 -32.93 8.21
N LEU A 417 -9.65 -33.05 6.95
CA LEU A 417 -8.59 -33.98 6.53
C LEU A 417 -7.25 -33.68 7.21
N ILE A 418 -6.95 -32.41 7.45
CA ILE A 418 -5.67 -31.97 8.06
C ILE A 418 -5.88 -31.35 9.44
N GLU A 419 -6.99 -31.62 10.12
CA GLU A 419 -7.28 -31.10 11.45
C GLU A 419 -6.34 -31.72 12.51
N SER A 420 -5.94 -32.99 12.32
CA SER A 420 -5.05 -33.67 13.27
C SER A 420 -3.60 -33.15 13.17
N GLU A 421 -2.91 -33.06 14.31
CA GLU A 421 -1.50 -32.62 14.35
C GLU A 421 -0.59 -33.52 13.49
N GLN A 422 -0.93 -34.80 13.37
CA GLN A 422 -0.19 -35.74 12.54
C GLN A 422 -0.38 -35.44 11.04
N ALA A 423 -1.61 -35.22 10.60
CA ALA A 423 -1.91 -34.93 9.19
C ALA A 423 -1.33 -33.57 8.75
N ILE A 424 -1.50 -32.54 9.58
CA ILE A 424 -0.92 -31.23 9.27
C ILE A 424 0.62 -31.30 9.19
N SER A 425 1.26 -32.06 10.07
CA SER A 425 2.72 -32.24 10.07
C SER A 425 3.21 -32.99 8.82
N GLN A 426 2.44 -33.96 8.30
CA GLN A 426 2.77 -34.66 7.05
C GLN A 426 2.70 -33.71 5.85
N VAL A 427 1.64 -32.89 5.77
CA VAL A 427 1.51 -31.87 4.72
C VAL A 427 2.63 -30.84 4.79
N VAL A 428 2.93 -30.34 5.97
CA VAL A 428 4.03 -29.38 6.19
C VAL A 428 5.38 -29.97 5.81
N SER A 429 5.63 -31.25 6.17
CA SER A 429 6.86 -31.96 5.78
C SER A 429 6.97 -32.09 4.26
N CYS A 430 5.87 -32.39 3.57
CA CYS A 430 5.83 -32.45 2.11
C CYS A 430 6.15 -31.07 1.48
N LEU A 431 5.55 -30.01 1.96
CA LEU A 431 5.83 -28.64 1.52
C LEU A 431 7.29 -28.23 1.79
N ALA A 432 7.82 -28.59 2.97
CA ALA A 432 9.20 -28.29 3.33
C ALA A 432 10.24 -29.07 2.52
N MET A 433 9.90 -30.29 2.05
CA MET A 433 10.78 -31.03 1.11
C MET A 433 10.89 -30.34 -0.25
N SER A 434 9.91 -29.55 -0.64
CA SER A 434 9.93 -28.73 -1.86
C SER A 434 10.78 -27.48 -1.69
N TYR A 435 11.31 -27.17 -0.50
CA TYR A 435 12.20 -26.04 -0.30
C TYR A 435 13.56 -26.35 -0.99
N PRO A 436 14.06 -25.44 -1.84
CA PRO A 436 15.25 -25.70 -2.65
C PRO A 436 16.51 -25.84 -1.79
N THR A 437 17.43 -26.66 -2.25
CA THR A 437 18.76 -26.79 -1.66
C THR A 437 19.71 -25.66 -2.05
N SER A 438 19.45 -24.98 -3.17
CA SER A 438 20.19 -23.79 -3.63
C SER A 438 19.32 -22.54 -3.50
N PRO A 439 19.85 -21.43 -2.97
CA PRO A 439 19.11 -20.16 -2.85
C PRO A 439 18.80 -19.49 -4.19
N ASP A 440 19.42 -19.92 -5.29
CA ASP A 440 19.47 -19.18 -6.55
C ASP A 440 18.26 -19.38 -7.48
N GLY A 441 17.22 -20.09 -7.08
CA GLY A 441 16.15 -20.45 -8.04
C GLY A 441 14.72 -20.25 -7.58
N ILE A 442 14.44 -19.98 -6.30
CA ILE A 442 13.05 -19.95 -5.83
C ILE A 442 12.74 -18.69 -5.07
N THR A 443 11.69 -18.03 -5.55
CA THR A 443 11.17 -16.86 -4.88
C THR A 443 10.27 -17.29 -3.72
N LEU A 444 10.33 -16.56 -2.61
CA LEU A 444 9.41 -16.73 -1.47
C LEU A 444 7.94 -16.69 -1.95
N ARG A 445 7.66 -15.92 -2.99
CA ARG A 445 6.35 -15.87 -3.66
C ARG A 445 5.89 -17.25 -4.14
N ASN A 446 6.75 -18.05 -4.76
CA ASN A 446 6.37 -19.39 -5.24
C ASN A 446 6.13 -20.36 -4.08
N LEU A 447 6.94 -20.28 -3.03
CA LEU A 447 6.78 -21.09 -1.83
C LEU A 447 5.44 -20.80 -1.12
N THR A 448 5.06 -19.53 -1.00
CA THR A 448 3.78 -19.16 -0.37
C THR A 448 2.58 -19.58 -1.23
N LYS A 449 2.68 -19.48 -2.56
CA LYS A 449 1.66 -20.01 -3.47
C LYS A 449 1.50 -21.53 -3.35
N LEU A 450 2.61 -22.26 -3.27
CA LEU A 450 2.57 -23.70 -3.09
C LEU A 450 1.84 -24.10 -1.81
N ALA A 451 2.10 -23.42 -0.69
CA ALA A 451 1.36 -23.66 0.55
C ALA A 451 -0.13 -23.32 0.42
N GLY A 452 -0.48 -22.28 -0.34
CA GLY A 452 -1.86 -21.87 -0.64
C GLY A 452 -2.64 -22.88 -1.48
N LEU A 453 -1.95 -23.77 -2.19
CA LEU A 453 -2.64 -24.87 -2.94
C LEU A 453 -3.34 -25.84 -1.99
N VAL A 454 -2.82 -26.10 -0.81
CA VAL A 454 -3.43 -27.05 0.15
C VAL A 454 -4.87 -26.67 0.48
N PRO A 455 -5.14 -25.46 1.01
CA PRO A 455 -6.53 -25.06 1.23
C PRO A 455 -7.35 -24.97 -0.06
N SER A 456 -6.74 -24.56 -1.19
CA SER A 456 -7.45 -24.49 -2.47
C SER A 456 -7.95 -25.87 -2.94
N ILE A 457 -7.12 -26.89 -2.81
CA ILE A 457 -7.51 -28.28 -3.15
C ILE A 457 -8.60 -28.77 -2.19
N LEU A 458 -8.45 -28.58 -0.90
CA LEU A 458 -9.41 -29.06 0.11
C LEU A 458 -10.78 -28.36 0.00
N LEU A 459 -10.78 -27.07 -0.34
CA LEU A 459 -12.03 -26.32 -0.61
C LEU A 459 -12.74 -26.81 -1.88
N SER A 460 -11.98 -27.24 -2.89
CA SER A 460 -12.53 -27.70 -4.17
C SER A 460 -12.88 -29.20 -4.17
N HIS A 461 -12.16 -30.01 -3.39
CA HIS A 461 -12.26 -31.44 -3.31
C HIS A 461 -12.29 -31.91 -1.85
N PRO A 462 -13.41 -31.70 -1.13
CA PRO A 462 -13.48 -31.97 0.30
C PRO A 462 -13.37 -33.45 0.67
N ASP A 463 -13.56 -34.34 -0.29
CA ASP A 463 -13.51 -35.80 -0.11
C ASP A 463 -12.18 -36.44 -0.56
N ILE A 464 -11.18 -35.62 -0.92
CA ILE A 464 -9.84 -36.10 -1.28
C ILE A 464 -9.20 -36.83 -0.08
N SER A 465 -8.46 -37.90 -0.35
CA SER A 465 -7.68 -38.59 0.68
C SER A 465 -6.36 -37.84 0.97
N LEU A 466 -5.78 -38.09 2.15
CA LEU A 466 -4.50 -37.47 2.50
C LEU A 466 -3.36 -37.94 1.57
N GLU A 467 -3.42 -39.18 1.10
CA GLU A 467 -2.42 -39.74 0.18
C GLU A 467 -2.50 -39.08 -1.18
N GLU A 468 -3.70 -38.87 -1.73
CA GLU A 468 -3.93 -38.14 -2.98
C GLU A 468 -3.47 -36.68 -2.86
N LEU A 469 -3.82 -35.99 -1.76
CA LEU A 469 -3.36 -34.63 -1.50
C LEU A 469 -1.82 -34.53 -1.50
N LEU A 470 -1.14 -35.42 -0.79
CA LEU A 470 0.32 -35.48 -0.76
C LEU A 470 0.92 -35.81 -2.13
N GLY A 471 0.25 -36.70 -2.89
CA GLY A 471 0.62 -37.01 -4.27
C GLY A 471 0.55 -35.79 -5.19
N HIS A 472 -0.56 -35.03 -5.13
CA HIS A 472 -0.71 -33.78 -5.87
C HIS A 472 0.34 -32.73 -5.49
N LEU A 473 0.61 -32.56 -4.22
CA LEU A 473 1.63 -31.60 -3.77
C LEU A 473 3.03 -31.94 -4.31
N ARG A 474 3.39 -33.23 -4.35
CA ARG A 474 4.70 -33.67 -4.88
C ARG A 474 4.83 -33.43 -6.38
N THR A 475 3.81 -33.72 -7.16
CA THR A 475 3.78 -33.49 -8.61
C THR A 475 3.78 -32.00 -8.93
N THR A 476 2.90 -31.25 -8.32
CA THR A 476 2.76 -29.81 -8.56
C THR A 476 3.98 -29.02 -8.11
N SER A 477 4.67 -29.47 -7.02
CA SER A 477 5.89 -28.79 -6.57
C SER A 477 6.98 -28.80 -7.64
N SER A 478 7.11 -29.86 -8.43
CA SER A 478 8.07 -29.92 -9.55
C SER A 478 7.73 -28.92 -10.65
N ASP A 479 6.45 -28.71 -10.94
CA ASP A 479 5.98 -27.78 -11.97
C ASP A 479 6.14 -26.31 -11.54
N TYR A 480 5.81 -25.99 -10.28
CA TYR A 480 5.99 -24.65 -9.73
C TYR A 480 7.46 -24.25 -9.55
N LEU A 481 8.32 -25.24 -9.30
CA LEU A 481 9.76 -25.04 -9.07
C LEU A 481 10.56 -25.14 -10.38
N GLY A 482 10.10 -25.94 -11.35
CA GLY A 482 10.73 -26.08 -12.65
C GLY A 482 10.43 -24.93 -13.63
N SER A 483 9.36 -24.17 -13.40
CA SER A 483 9.00 -22.99 -14.23
C SER A 483 9.70 -21.70 -13.81
N ALA A 484 10.57 -21.74 -12.82
CA ALA A 484 11.41 -20.61 -12.43
C ALA A 484 12.66 -20.51 -13.34
N LEU A 485 12.48 -20.63 -14.66
CA LEU A 485 13.50 -20.18 -15.60
C LEU A 485 13.47 -18.65 -15.62
N PRO A 486 14.64 -18.00 -15.58
CA PRO A 486 14.72 -16.56 -15.67
C PRO A 486 14.13 -16.11 -17.00
N TRP A 487 13.25 -15.13 -16.95
CA TRP A 487 12.87 -14.39 -18.15
C TRP A 487 14.13 -13.71 -18.68
N GLU A 488 14.58 -14.16 -19.82
CA GLU A 488 15.60 -13.49 -20.61
C GLU A 488 15.16 -12.08 -21.04
#